data_509723c228de18f5fe33f87c288d8913
#
_entry.id   509723c228de18f5fe33f87c288d8913
#
_cell.length_a   1.000
_cell.length_b   1.000
_cell.length_c   1.000
_cell.angle_alpha   90.00
_cell.angle_beta   90.00
_cell.angle_gamma   90.00
#
_symmetry.space_group_name_H-M   'P 1'
#
loop_
_entity.id
_entity.type
_entity.pdbx_description
1 polymer ?
#
loop_
_entity_poly.entity_id
_entity_poly.type
_entity_poly.pdbx_seq_one_letter_code
_entity_poly.pdbx_strand_id
1 'polypeptide(L)'
;MLHILIGGAGCGKSTCLIQHLQKQLEAGEQILTLVPEQFSYEFDQKLYRILGPVAFNQLETHSFKSLARAVFQRFGCVPDGKTNADELTKMALLYQAVLQVSEREKKLQLLGKQCRQASFISELAMMFTQFRRSGIPPEQLYNSSAELNGRLQEKMLDVFEIYQRYDRLLEQHQLKDTETDLSEAAAIANGHDAFLGDVIFLDEFESFTEDEYQMLSVLLSSGKDLYIALRMEHTRKEPFSLFAAVQETFCKIQDMAKKLRIPVETEVCDTPYRFQAAELSWLNQHVFRNTQPFSGEAPHLHILEAQSPTEEVDYVCATIRRLLAKDHTLRCRDIAVLSNQMTDYRSILETAMERYKLPYYMDEKESMLYTPLLVYLHTLLGILRQTRPDTELLMRLGKTGLTSCSVEEISDLENYCYMWQIDGKTWNTPFTAGNFASAEAVRLKLLTPLQELREKLKGQHTGAEFCSMLYQFLTEQQVEEQLNRQLKVIADEQKRMQTSEEWALVWNSFIDILEHLSTLYRTLEMEFSEFSTVFAALTGNIQRATPPRTLDAVLISQGS
;
A
#
# COMPACT_ATOMS: atom_id res chain seq x y z
N MET A 1 3.64 -33.11 15.18
CA MET A 1 2.24 -33.02 15.71
C MET A 1 1.73 -31.59 15.51
N LEU A 2 0.41 -31.37 15.33
CA LEU A 2 -0.17 -30.03 15.22
C LEU A 2 -0.86 -29.62 16.51
N HIS A 3 -0.42 -28.51 17.12
CA HIS A 3 -1.03 -27.92 18.32
C HIS A 3 -1.72 -26.61 17.95
N ILE A 4 -3.02 -26.51 18.15
CA ILE A 4 -3.80 -25.31 17.83
C ILE A 4 -4.28 -24.68 19.15
N LEU A 5 -3.81 -23.45 19.44
CA LEU A 5 -4.25 -22.68 20.59
C LEU A 5 -5.36 -21.72 20.12
N ILE A 6 -6.54 -21.83 20.70
CA ILE A 6 -7.67 -20.96 20.38
C ILE A 6 -8.11 -20.16 21.60
N GLY A 7 -8.65 -18.98 21.39
CA GLY A 7 -9.20 -18.14 22.45
C GLY A 7 -9.58 -16.75 21.92
N GLY A 8 -10.44 -16.05 22.63
CA GLY A 8 -10.83 -14.67 22.34
C GLY A 8 -9.69 -13.65 22.50
N ALA A 9 -10.00 -12.38 22.28
CA ALA A 9 -9.03 -11.30 22.52
C ALA A 9 -8.66 -11.23 24.00
N GLY A 10 -7.37 -11.09 24.32
CA GLY A 10 -6.89 -10.95 25.70
C GLY A 10 -6.92 -12.20 26.58
N CYS A 11 -7.21 -13.39 26.01
CA CYS A 11 -7.21 -14.65 26.75
C CYS A 11 -5.82 -15.30 26.94
N GLY A 12 -4.75 -14.59 26.62
CA GLY A 12 -3.38 -15.07 26.89
C GLY A 12 -2.81 -16.08 25.89
N LYS A 13 -3.41 -16.28 24.72
CA LYS A 13 -2.95 -17.22 23.67
C LYS A 13 -1.47 -17.08 23.33
N SER A 14 -1.04 -15.86 22.96
CA SER A 14 0.36 -15.60 22.63
C SER A 14 1.30 -15.82 23.82
N THR A 15 0.82 -15.60 25.06
CA THR A 15 1.61 -15.89 26.26
C THR A 15 1.76 -17.40 26.45
N CYS A 16 0.68 -18.16 26.26
CA CYS A 16 0.69 -19.62 26.30
C CYS A 16 1.62 -20.17 25.20
N LEU A 17 1.53 -19.65 23.97
CA LEU A 17 2.39 -20.01 22.86
C LEU A 17 3.87 -19.81 23.22
N ILE A 18 4.23 -18.63 23.79
CA ILE A 18 5.60 -18.34 24.23
C ILE A 18 6.05 -19.25 25.36
N GLN A 19 5.17 -19.68 26.26
CA GLN A 19 5.50 -20.66 27.28
C GLN A 19 5.81 -22.05 26.69
N HIS A 20 5.08 -22.48 25.66
CA HIS A 20 5.41 -23.69 24.91
C HIS A 20 6.75 -23.54 24.19
N LEU A 21 6.99 -22.40 23.55
CA LEU A 21 8.25 -22.08 22.89
C LEU A 21 9.43 -22.15 23.88
N GLN A 22 9.27 -21.54 25.06
CA GLN A 22 10.32 -21.58 26.10
C GLN A 22 10.65 -23.01 26.53
N LYS A 23 9.65 -23.88 26.73
CA LYS A 23 9.86 -25.28 27.07
C LYS A 23 10.64 -26.04 26.00
N GLN A 24 10.33 -25.79 24.71
CA GLN A 24 11.05 -26.44 23.61
C GLN A 24 12.48 -25.93 23.50
N LEU A 25 12.70 -24.64 23.75
CA LEU A 25 14.02 -24.05 23.78
C LEU A 25 14.88 -24.64 24.91
N GLU A 26 14.32 -24.81 26.12
CA GLU A 26 14.97 -25.46 27.27
C GLU A 26 15.30 -26.94 26.99
N ALA A 27 14.53 -27.59 26.13
CA ALA A 27 14.77 -28.95 25.65
C ALA A 27 15.88 -29.01 24.57
N GLY A 28 16.41 -27.88 24.13
CA GLY A 28 17.45 -27.80 23.10
C GLY A 28 16.98 -28.02 21.68
N GLU A 29 15.68 -27.85 21.41
CA GLU A 29 15.11 -27.97 20.08
C GLU A 29 15.44 -26.73 19.21
N GLN A 30 15.55 -26.94 17.91
CA GLN A 30 15.61 -25.82 16.95
C GLN A 30 14.23 -25.25 16.74
N ILE A 31 14.11 -23.93 16.83
CA ILE A 31 12.83 -23.24 16.81
C ILE A 31 12.78 -22.25 15.64
N LEU A 32 11.72 -22.38 14.86
CA LEU A 32 11.33 -21.42 13.83
C LEU A 32 10.06 -20.69 14.26
N THR A 33 10.09 -19.36 14.30
CA THR A 33 8.91 -18.55 14.59
C THR A 33 8.43 -17.80 13.35
N LEU A 34 7.12 -17.83 13.10
CA LEU A 34 6.47 -17.16 11.97
C LEU A 34 5.39 -16.20 12.47
N VAL A 35 5.49 -14.96 12.02
CA VAL A 35 4.49 -13.90 12.29
C VAL A 35 4.28 -13.06 11.01
N PRO A 36 3.13 -12.41 10.84
CA PRO A 36 2.96 -11.45 9.75
C PRO A 36 4.01 -10.34 9.82
N GLU A 37 4.45 -9.84 8.66
CA GLU A 37 5.54 -8.86 8.54
C GLU A 37 5.31 -7.62 9.43
N GLN A 38 4.06 -7.17 9.53
CA GLN A 38 3.66 -6.01 10.33
C GLN A 38 3.82 -6.21 11.85
N PHE A 39 3.77 -7.44 12.34
CA PHE A 39 3.86 -7.77 13.79
C PHE A 39 5.25 -8.26 14.21
N SER A 40 6.19 -8.45 13.28
CA SER A 40 7.50 -9.05 13.58
C SER A 40 8.28 -8.28 14.65
N TYR A 41 8.30 -6.95 14.57
CA TYR A 41 9.00 -6.10 15.54
C TYR A 41 8.38 -6.17 16.95
N GLU A 42 7.05 -6.13 17.06
CA GLU A 42 6.36 -6.20 18.36
C GLU A 42 6.51 -7.60 18.98
N PHE A 43 6.44 -8.62 18.15
CA PHE A 43 6.64 -10.01 18.58
C PHE A 43 8.05 -10.24 19.08
N ASP A 44 9.06 -9.76 18.36
CA ASP A 44 10.47 -9.83 18.78
C ASP A 44 10.72 -9.08 20.10
N GLN A 45 10.14 -7.89 20.27
CA GLN A 45 10.21 -7.19 21.55
C GLN A 45 9.59 -7.98 22.70
N LYS A 46 8.46 -8.64 22.43
CA LYS A 46 7.76 -9.46 23.43
C LYS A 46 8.59 -10.70 23.79
N LEU A 47 9.14 -11.38 22.79
CA LEU A 47 10.07 -12.51 23.00
C LEU A 47 11.30 -12.09 23.81
N TYR A 48 11.94 -10.97 23.42
CA TYR A 48 13.11 -10.45 24.12
C TYR A 48 12.83 -10.15 25.61
N ARG A 49 11.66 -9.55 25.91
CA ARG A 49 11.26 -9.23 27.29
C ARG A 49 11.01 -10.47 28.13
N ILE A 50 10.43 -11.52 27.55
CA ILE A 50 10.03 -12.73 28.27
C ILE A 50 11.22 -13.70 28.40
N LEU A 51 11.96 -13.93 27.33
CA LEU A 51 13.01 -14.94 27.26
C LEU A 51 14.38 -14.40 27.66
N GLY A 52 14.60 -13.09 27.57
CA GLY A 52 15.89 -12.46 27.78
C GLY A 52 16.83 -12.59 26.56
N PRO A 53 17.99 -11.87 26.58
CA PRO A 53 18.85 -11.73 25.41
C PRO A 53 19.50 -13.03 24.94
N VAL A 54 19.83 -13.92 25.86
CA VAL A 54 20.55 -15.17 25.53
C VAL A 54 19.64 -16.15 24.77
N ALA A 55 18.45 -16.34 25.27
CA ALA A 55 17.45 -17.23 24.65
C ALA A 55 16.92 -16.63 23.34
N PHE A 56 16.69 -15.31 23.30
CA PHE A 56 16.24 -14.63 22.09
C PHE A 56 17.22 -14.79 20.91
N ASN A 57 18.52 -14.73 21.15
CA ASN A 57 19.54 -14.90 20.11
C ASN A 57 19.61 -16.32 19.51
N GLN A 58 18.89 -17.28 20.07
CA GLN A 58 18.78 -18.66 19.55
C GLN A 58 17.54 -18.88 18.69
N LEU A 59 16.74 -17.84 18.50
CA LEU A 59 15.50 -17.89 17.73
C LEU A 59 15.65 -17.16 16.41
N GLU A 60 14.98 -17.69 15.39
CA GLU A 60 14.81 -17.03 14.10
C GLU A 60 13.33 -16.68 13.92
N THR A 61 13.02 -15.39 13.82
CA THR A 61 11.67 -14.90 13.54
C THR A 61 11.58 -14.48 12.09
N HIS A 62 10.63 -15.04 11.38
CA HIS A 62 10.40 -14.78 9.97
C HIS A 62 8.95 -14.37 9.70
N SER A 63 8.73 -13.59 8.64
CA SER A 63 7.49 -13.59 7.87
C SER A 63 7.58 -14.65 6.77
N PHE A 64 6.47 -15.05 6.15
CA PHE A 64 6.54 -15.97 5.01
C PHE A 64 7.46 -15.46 3.90
N LYS A 65 7.47 -14.16 3.66
CA LYS A 65 8.34 -13.52 2.66
C LYS A 65 9.83 -13.59 3.04
N SER A 66 10.17 -13.38 4.30
CA SER A 66 11.56 -13.51 4.76
C SER A 66 11.99 -14.97 4.86
N LEU A 67 11.06 -15.89 5.18
CA LEU A 67 11.30 -17.32 5.15
C LEU A 67 11.65 -17.82 3.75
N ALA A 68 10.92 -17.37 2.72
CA ALA A 68 11.24 -17.71 1.33
C ALA A 68 12.67 -17.31 0.97
N ARG A 69 13.09 -16.10 1.35
CA ARG A 69 14.49 -15.62 1.15
C ARG A 69 15.50 -16.47 1.90
N ALA A 70 15.21 -16.84 3.16
CA ALA A 70 16.08 -17.70 3.97
C ALA A 70 16.25 -19.10 3.32
N VAL A 71 15.18 -19.68 2.76
CA VAL A 71 15.23 -20.94 2.02
C VAL A 71 16.12 -20.79 0.79
N PHE A 72 15.94 -19.76 -0.04
CA PHE A 72 16.80 -19.51 -1.20
C PHE A 72 18.28 -19.38 -0.82
N GLN A 73 18.57 -18.63 0.24
CA GLN A 73 19.95 -18.45 0.73
C GLN A 73 20.56 -19.76 1.25
N ARG A 74 19.78 -20.53 2.01
CA ARG A 74 20.25 -21.79 2.61
C ARG A 74 20.60 -22.85 1.55
N PHE A 75 19.83 -22.93 0.47
CA PHE A 75 20.04 -23.95 -0.57
C PHE A 75 20.79 -23.43 -1.81
N GLY A 76 21.26 -22.18 -1.77
CA GLY A 76 22.02 -21.57 -2.87
C GLY A 76 21.23 -21.47 -4.19
N CYS A 77 19.91 -21.60 -4.10
CA CYS A 77 19.03 -21.45 -5.23
C CYS A 77 18.76 -19.96 -5.46
N VAL A 78 19.62 -19.33 -6.27
CA VAL A 78 19.24 -18.05 -6.87
C VAL A 78 18.20 -18.39 -7.93
N PRO A 79 16.95 -17.93 -7.82
CA PRO A 79 15.95 -18.21 -8.82
C PRO A 79 16.46 -17.76 -10.20
N ASP A 80 16.74 -18.67 -11.10
CA ASP A 80 17.00 -18.54 -12.55
C ASP A 80 17.89 -17.38 -13.04
N GLY A 81 18.67 -16.72 -12.18
CA GLY A 81 19.48 -15.54 -12.56
C GLY A 81 18.65 -14.30 -12.96
N LYS A 82 17.35 -14.36 -12.79
CA LYS A 82 16.43 -13.24 -13.09
C LYS A 82 16.46 -12.21 -11.94
N THR A 83 16.38 -10.94 -12.31
CA THR A 83 16.26 -9.84 -11.35
C THR A 83 14.80 -9.68 -10.90
N ASN A 84 14.58 -9.36 -9.63
CA ASN A 84 13.23 -9.10 -9.15
C ASN A 84 12.69 -7.79 -9.74
N ALA A 85 11.49 -7.84 -10.32
CA ALA A 85 10.78 -6.65 -10.76
C ALA A 85 10.22 -5.90 -9.54
N ASP A 86 10.57 -4.63 -9.42
CA ASP A 86 9.92 -3.74 -8.46
C ASP A 86 8.52 -3.33 -8.92
N GLU A 87 7.75 -2.68 -8.07
CA GLU A 87 6.36 -2.29 -8.37
C GLU A 87 6.26 -1.33 -9.56
N LEU A 88 7.23 -0.43 -9.74
CA LEU A 88 7.27 0.49 -10.89
C LEU A 88 7.48 -0.27 -12.18
N THR A 89 8.42 -1.21 -12.19
CA THR A 89 8.71 -2.08 -13.33
C THR A 89 7.51 -2.97 -13.68
N LYS A 90 6.87 -3.59 -12.67
CA LYS A 90 5.65 -4.39 -12.88
C LYS A 90 4.55 -3.57 -13.54
N MET A 91 4.28 -2.38 -13.04
CA MET A 91 3.26 -1.50 -13.60
C MET A 91 3.59 -1.04 -15.03
N ALA A 92 4.85 -0.70 -15.29
CA ALA A 92 5.30 -0.31 -16.64
C ALA A 92 5.14 -1.47 -17.63
N LEU A 93 5.59 -2.69 -17.28
CA LEU A 93 5.44 -3.87 -18.13
C LEU A 93 3.98 -4.27 -18.33
N LEU A 94 3.15 -4.16 -17.30
CA LEU A 94 1.72 -4.41 -17.42
C LEU A 94 1.06 -3.43 -18.39
N TYR A 95 1.40 -2.15 -18.30
CA TYR A 95 0.93 -1.17 -19.26
C TYR A 95 1.40 -1.49 -20.69
N GLN A 96 2.67 -1.87 -20.86
CA GLN A 96 3.19 -2.32 -22.16
C GLN A 96 2.42 -3.53 -22.70
N ALA A 97 2.07 -4.50 -21.83
CA ALA A 97 1.24 -5.64 -22.21
C ALA A 97 -0.12 -5.19 -22.72
N VAL A 98 -0.77 -4.30 -21.98
CA VAL A 98 -2.08 -3.74 -22.35
C VAL A 98 -2.02 -3.01 -23.69
N LEU A 99 -1.03 -2.15 -23.93
CA LEU A 99 -0.84 -1.46 -25.21
C LEU A 99 -0.65 -2.44 -26.37
N GLN A 100 0.21 -3.44 -26.20
CA GLN A 100 0.46 -4.43 -27.26
C GLN A 100 -0.79 -5.21 -27.63
N VAL A 101 -1.57 -5.64 -26.65
CA VAL A 101 -2.79 -6.43 -26.88
C VAL A 101 -3.94 -5.57 -27.41
N SER A 102 -4.12 -4.34 -26.89
CA SER A 102 -5.26 -3.47 -27.25
C SER A 102 -5.08 -2.75 -28.58
N GLU A 103 -3.92 -2.14 -28.79
CA GLU A 103 -3.73 -1.21 -29.92
C GLU A 103 -3.00 -1.87 -31.10
N ARG A 104 -1.98 -2.68 -30.84
CA ARG A 104 -1.20 -3.32 -31.89
C ARG A 104 -1.83 -4.59 -32.43
N GLU A 105 -2.31 -5.47 -31.53
CA GLU A 105 -2.88 -6.77 -31.90
C GLU A 105 -4.41 -6.73 -32.03
N LYS A 106 -5.08 -5.71 -31.47
CA LYS A 106 -6.53 -5.51 -31.47
C LYS A 106 -7.32 -6.73 -31.01
N LYS A 107 -6.79 -7.45 -30.03
CA LYS A 107 -7.38 -8.69 -29.52
C LYS A 107 -8.47 -8.49 -28.48
N LEU A 108 -8.52 -7.33 -27.80
CA LEU A 108 -9.49 -7.09 -26.75
C LEU A 108 -10.90 -6.87 -27.32
N GLN A 109 -11.84 -7.64 -26.79
CA GLN A 109 -13.24 -7.60 -27.22
C GLN A 109 -14.06 -6.60 -26.38
N LEU A 110 -13.85 -6.56 -25.07
CA LEU A 110 -14.65 -5.78 -24.13
C LEU A 110 -13.87 -4.64 -23.48
N LEU A 111 -12.63 -4.89 -23.07
CA LEU A 111 -11.84 -4.00 -22.23
C LEU A 111 -11.06 -2.91 -23.00
N GLY A 112 -11.02 -2.96 -24.33
CA GLY A 112 -10.18 -2.09 -25.16
C GLY A 112 -10.36 -0.59 -24.94
N LYS A 113 -11.56 -0.11 -24.57
CA LYS A 113 -11.81 1.31 -24.25
C LYS A 113 -11.31 1.72 -22.86
N GLN A 114 -11.34 0.78 -21.90
CA GLN A 114 -10.96 1.04 -20.51
C GLN A 114 -9.44 1.02 -20.31
N CYS A 115 -8.73 0.34 -21.20
CA CYS A 115 -7.27 0.19 -21.15
C CYS A 115 -6.49 1.52 -21.18
N ARG A 116 -7.13 2.62 -21.56
CA ARG A 116 -6.52 3.97 -21.56
C ARG A 116 -6.61 4.71 -20.23
N GLN A 117 -7.25 4.11 -19.23
CA GLN A 117 -7.40 4.73 -17.91
C GLN A 117 -6.32 4.22 -16.95
N ALA A 118 -5.63 5.13 -16.24
CA ALA A 118 -4.62 4.77 -15.27
C ALA A 118 -5.15 3.87 -14.14
N SER A 119 -6.39 4.12 -13.68
CA SER A 119 -7.04 3.29 -12.65
C SER A 119 -7.24 1.84 -13.09
N PHE A 120 -7.48 1.60 -14.38
CA PHE A 120 -7.63 0.25 -14.91
C PHE A 120 -6.34 -0.57 -14.79
N ILE A 121 -5.19 0.06 -15.01
CA ILE A 121 -3.88 -0.61 -14.88
C ILE A 121 -3.61 -1.00 -13.43
N SER A 122 -3.92 -0.11 -12.49
CA SER A 122 -3.77 -0.40 -11.06
C SER A 122 -4.69 -1.56 -10.60
N GLU A 123 -5.92 -1.62 -11.10
CA GLU A 123 -6.85 -2.74 -10.83
C GLU A 123 -6.33 -4.05 -11.42
N LEU A 124 -5.80 -4.04 -12.66
CA LEU A 124 -5.18 -5.21 -13.27
C LEU A 124 -3.95 -5.68 -12.49
N ALA A 125 -3.10 -4.76 -12.02
CA ALA A 125 -1.93 -5.09 -11.22
C ALA A 125 -2.33 -5.80 -9.92
N MET A 126 -3.32 -5.27 -9.20
CA MET A 126 -3.86 -5.92 -8.00
C MET A 126 -4.44 -7.31 -8.30
N MET A 127 -5.19 -7.44 -9.40
CA MET A 127 -5.79 -8.71 -9.80
C MET A 127 -4.71 -9.75 -10.16
N PHE A 128 -3.66 -9.38 -10.90
CA PHE A 128 -2.58 -10.30 -11.25
C PHE A 128 -1.75 -10.69 -10.03
N THR A 129 -1.53 -9.77 -9.09
CA THR A 129 -0.95 -10.09 -7.79
C THR A 129 -1.76 -11.17 -7.06
N GLN A 130 -3.10 -11.03 -7.03
CA GLN A 130 -3.98 -12.03 -6.41
C GLN A 130 -3.93 -13.37 -7.16
N PHE A 131 -3.94 -13.38 -8.49
CA PHE A 131 -3.82 -14.62 -9.27
C PHE A 131 -2.52 -15.35 -8.97
N ARG A 132 -1.39 -14.64 -8.90
CA ARG A 132 -0.10 -15.23 -8.59
C ARG A 132 -0.04 -15.82 -7.18
N ARG A 133 -0.50 -15.07 -6.19
CA ARG A 133 -0.62 -15.56 -4.79
C ARG A 133 -1.56 -16.74 -4.65
N SER A 134 -2.55 -16.83 -5.52
CA SER A 134 -3.48 -17.97 -5.57
C SER A 134 -2.97 -19.13 -6.44
N GLY A 135 -1.79 -19.02 -7.03
CA GLY A 135 -1.21 -20.04 -7.91
C GLY A 135 -2.00 -20.23 -9.21
N ILE A 136 -2.66 -19.20 -9.72
CA ILE A 136 -3.48 -19.24 -10.94
C ILE A 136 -2.64 -18.74 -12.13
N PRO A 137 -2.09 -19.63 -12.96
CA PRO A 137 -1.39 -19.24 -14.19
C PRO A 137 -2.37 -18.81 -15.28
N PRO A 138 -1.90 -18.12 -16.34
CA PRO A 138 -2.76 -17.67 -17.45
C PRO A 138 -3.57 -18.79 -18.08
N GLU A 139 -2.99 -19.99 -18.26
CA GLU A 139 -3.64 -21.14 -18.89
C GLU A 139 -4.86 -21.63 -18.08
N GLN A 140 -4.82 -21.52 -16.76
CA GLN A 140 -5.96 -21.88 -15.92
C GLN A 140 -7.12 -20.91 -16.10
N LEU A 141 -6.85 -19.60 -16.27
CA LEU A 141 -7.87 -18.60 -16.60
C LEU A 141 -8.55 -18.91 -17.94
N TYR A 142 -7.75 -19.30 -18.94
CA TYR A 142 -8.28 -19.70 -20.26
C TYR A 142 -9.21 -20.90 -20.14
N ASN A 143 -8.79 -21.94 -19.43
CA ASN A 143 -9.59 -23.15 -19.23
C ASN A 143 -10.89 -22.85 -18.47
N SER A 144 -10.82 -22.05 -17.42
CA SER A 144 -12.01 -21.64 -16.65
C SER A 144 -12.96 -20.77 -17.46
N SER A 145 -12.46 -19.99 -18.43
CA SER A 145 -13.30 -19.16 -19.30
C SER A 145 -14.22 -19.98 -20.18
N ALA A 146 -13.88 -21.23 -20.51
CA ALA A 146 -14.69 -22.12 -21.32
C ALA A 146 -16.00 -22.55 -20.62
N GLU A 147 -16.06 -22.47 -19.29
CA GLU A 147 -17.24 -22.78 -18.48
C GLU A 147 -18.17 -21.57 -18.31
N LEU A 148 -17.73 -20.39 -18.74
CA LEU A 148 -18.47 -19.13 -18.62
C LEU A 148 -19.20 -18.78 -19.92
N ASN A 149 -20.19 -17.89 -19.85
CA ASN A 149 -20.97 -17.46 -21.00
C ASN A 149 -21.07 -15.92 -21.08
N GLY A 150 -21.21 -15.42 -22.31
CA GLY A 150 -21.49 -14.02 -22.61
C GLY A 150 -20.36 -13.07 -22.18
N ARG A 151 -20.71 -11.91 -21.63
CA ARG A 151 -19.76 -10.84 -21.29
C ARG A 151 -18.68 -11.24 -20.28
N LEU A 152 -18.99 -12.17 -19.38
CA LEU A 152 -18.00 -12.62 -18.40
C LEU A 152 -16.91 -13.46 -19.07
N GLN A 153 -17.28 -14.29 -20.01
CA GLN A 153 -16.32 -15.05 -20.84
C GLN A 153 -15.41 -14.11 -21.63
N GLU A 154 -15.98 -13.12 -22.33
CA GLU A 154 -15.23 -12.12 -23.09
C GLU A 154 -14.23 -11.36 -22.19
N LYS A 155 -14.69 -10.94 -21.00
CA LYS A 155 -13.83 -10.27 -20.01
C LYS A 155 -12.67 -11.15 -19.55
N MET A 156 -12.94 -12.42 -19.27
CA MET A 156 -11.89 -13.38 -18.82
C MET A 156 -10.88 -13.67 -19.92
N LEU A 157 -11.32 -13.74 -21.18
CA LEU A 157 -10.43 -13.89 -22.34
C LEU A 157 -9.54 -12.65 -22.54
N ASP A 158 -10.10 -11.46 -22.41
CA ASP A 158 -9.33 -10.21 -22.47
C ASP A 158 -8.26 -10.15 -21.36
N VAL A 159 -8.63 -10.53 -20.14
CA VAL A 159 -7.72 -10.60 -18.99
C VAL A 159 -6.62 -11.64 -19.23
N PHE A 160 -6.98 -12.81 -19.77
CA PHE A 160 -6.01 -13.85 -20.14
C PHE A 160 -4.98 -13.35 -21.15
N GLU A 161 -5.42 -12.70 -22.23
CA GLU A 161 -4.50 -12.18 -23.27
C GLU A 161 -3.50 -11.17 -22.67
N ILE A 162 -3.97 -10.27 -21.78
CA ILE A 162 -3.11 -9.30 -21.11
C ILE A 162 -2.14 -10.01 -20.14
N TYR A 163 -2.63 -10.97 -19.34
CA TYR A 163 -1.82 -11.68 -18.36
C TYR A 163 -0.72 -12.51 -19.04
N GLN A 164 -1.07 -13.25 -20.09
CA GLN A 164 -0.09 -14.01 -20.88
C GLN A 164 0.97 -13.10 -21.52
N ARG A 165 0.55 -11.91 -22.00
CA ARG A 165 1.48 -10.92 -22.56
C ARG A 165 2.42 -10.37 -21.49
N TYR A 166 1.90 -10.07 -20.33
CA TYR A 166 2.68 -9.58 -19.19
C TYR A 166 3.75 -10.61 -18.77
N ASP A 167 3.41 -11.88 -18.69
CA ASP A 167 4.37 -12.95 -18.37
C ASP A 167 5.48 -13.05 -19.41
N ARG A 168 5.14 -12.98 -20.71
CA ARG A 168 6.14 -12.96 -21.78
C ARG A 168 7.08 -11.76 -21.70
N LEU A 169 6.58 -10.58 -21.30
CA LEU A 169 7.42 -9.40 -21.12
C LEU A 169 8.37 -9.55 -19.94
N LEU A 170 7.92 -10.12 -18.82
CA LEU A 170 8.81 -10.47 -17.71
C LEU A 170 9.93 -11.39 -18.16
N GLU A 171 9.62 -12.44 -18.91
CA GLU A 171 10.61 -13.38 -19.46
C GLU A 171 11.59 -12.68 -20.42
N GLN A 172 11.10 -11.87 -21.35
CA GLN A 172 11.93 -11.13 -22.31
C GLN A 172 12.94 -10.18 -21.63
N HIS A 173 12.54 -9.56 -20.53
CA HIS A 173 13.40 -8.67 -19.74
C HIS A 173 14.22 -9.42 -18.68
N GLN A 174 14.15 -10.76 -18.61
CA GLN A 174 14.79 -11.58 -17.58
C GLN A 174 14.42 -11.12 -16.16
N LEU A 175 13.17 -10.73 -15.98
CA LEU A 175 12.61 -10.29 -14.71
C LEU A 175 11.74 -11.37 -14.09
N LYS A 176 11.66 -11.35 -12.77
CA LYS A 176 10.80 -12.22 -11.98
C LYS A 176 9.85 -11.38 -11.13
N ASP A 177 8.60 -11.80 -11.05
CA ASP A 177 7.65 -11.26 -10.11
C ASP A 177 7.81 -11.97 -8.76
N THR A 178 8.12 -11.20 -7.70
CA THR A 178 8.38 -11.74 -6.36
C THR A 178 7.16 -12.40 -5.69
N GLU A 179 5.99 -12.25 -6.28
CA GLU A 179 4.76 -12.88 -5.76
C GLU A 179 4.76 -14.41 -5.92
N THR A 180 5.68 -15.00 -6.69
CA THR A 180 5.86 -16.45 -6.83
C THR A 180 6.95 -17.02 -5.92
N ASP A 181 7.70 -16.17 -5.21
CA ASP A 181 8.86 -16.59 -4.41
C ASP A 181 8.49 -17.60 -3.33
N LEU A 182 7.34 -17.44 -2.68
CA LEU A 182 6.94 -18.32 -1.59
C LEU A 182 6.60 -19.74 -2.06
N SER A 183 5.88 -19.86 -3.18
CA SER A 183 5.54 -21.17 -3.76
C SER A 183 6.78 -21.93 -4.28
N GLU A 184 7.73 -21.20 -4.88
CA GLU A 184 9.02 -21.77 -5.29
C GLU A 184 9.87 -22.19 -4.08
N ALA A 185 9.94 -21.35 -3.05
CA ALA A 185 10.62 -21.69 -1.81
C ALA A 185 10.00 -22.93 -1.13
N ALA A 186 8.66 -23.04 -1.17
CA ALA A 186 7.97 -24.22 -0.66
C ALA A 186 8.35 -25.50 -1.42
N ALA A 187 8.45 -25.42 -2.75
CA ALA A 187 8.87 -26.55 -3.57
C ALA A 187 10.33 -26.97 -3.26
N ILE A 188 11.25 -26.01 -3.13
CA ILE A 188 12.65 -26.25 -2.77
C ILE A 188 12.74 -26.85 -1.36
N ALA A 189 12.04 -26.25 -0.38
CA ALA A 189 12.04 -26.72 0.99
C ALA A 189 11.52 -28.14 1.13
N ASN A 190 10.48 -28.50 0.39
CA ASN A 190 9.94 -29.86 0.34
C ASN A 190 10.92 -30.86 -0.29
N GLY A 191 11.66 -30.45 -1.33
CA GLY A 191 12.64 -31.31 -2.01
C GLY A 191 13.91 -31.58 -1.19
N HIS A 192 14.19 -30.76 -0.19
CA HIS A 192 15.42 -30.82 0.61
C HIS A 192 15.19 -31.10 2.11
N ASP A 193 13.96 -31.41 2.53
CA ASP A 193 13.60 -31.59 3.94
C ASP A 193 14.09 -30.43 4.82
N ALA A 194 13.91 -29.19 4.35
CA ALA A 194 14.53 -27.98 4.90
C ALA A 194 14.25 -27.75 6.39
N PHE A 195 13.11 -28.17 6.88
CA PHE A 195 12.62 -27.96 8.25
C PHE A 195 12.52 -29.25 9.05
N LEU A 196 13.30 -30.28 8.65
CA LEU A 196 13.24 -31.58 9.30
C LEU A 196 13.73 -31.46 10.77
N GLY A 197 12.83 -31.78 11.69
CA GLY A 197 13.10 -31.75 13.12
C GLY A 197 12.89 -30.41 13.81
N ASP A 198 12.60 -29.33 13.08
CA ASP A 198 12.33 -28.03 13.67
C ASP A 198 10.98 -28.01 14.38
N VAL A 199 10.90 -27.27 15.50
CA VAL A 199 9.64 -26.94 16.17
C VAL A 199 9.19 -25.55 15.72
N ILE A 200 7.98 -25.46 15.18
CA ILE A 200 7.50 -24.29 14.46
C ILE A 200 6.38 -23.61 15.25
N PHE A 201 6.47 -22.28 15.38
CA PHE A 201 5.48 -21.47 16.09
C PHE A 201 4.90 -20.38 15.17
N LEU A 202 3.57 -20.30 15.08
CA LEU A 202 2.86 -19.26 14.32
C LEU A 202 1.96 -18.46 15.27
N ASP A 203 2.06 -17.13 15.22
CA ASP A 203 1.18 -16.20 15.96
C ASP A 203 0.68 -15.06 15.10
N GLU A 204 -0.42 -14.42 15.50
CA GLU A 204 -1.05 -13.23 14.88
C GLU A 204 -1.58 -13.44 13.45
N PHE A 205 -1.76 -14.68 12.99
CA PHE A 205 -2.41 -14.98 11.72
C PHE A 205 -3.93 -15.16 11.89
N GLU A 206 -4.71 -14.56 10.98
CA GLU A 206 -6.16 -14.76 10.88
C GLU A 206 -6.54 -15.63 9.68
N SER A 207 -5.80 -15.50 8.59
CA SER A 207 -5.96 -16.26 7.34
C SER A 207 -4.63 -16.43 6.65
N PHE A 208 -4.59 -17.32 5.68
CA PHE A 208 -3.41 -17.55 4.83
C PHE A 208 -3.81 -17.46 3.37
N THR A 209 -2.89 -17.02 2.53
CA THR A 209 -2.98 -17.11 1.08
C THR A 209 -2.69 -18.53 0.61
N GLU A 210 -2.97 -18.87 -0.64
CA GLU A 210 -2.78 -20.24 -1.13
C GLU A 210 -1.31 -20.68 -1.12
N ASP A 211 -0.40 -19.78 -1.47
CA ASP A 211 1.03 -20.00 -1.39
C ASP A 211 1.53 -20.16 0.05
N GLU A 212 0.95 -19.41 1.01
CA GLU A 212 1.21 -19.59 2.43
C GLU A 212 0.68 -20.95 2.93
N TYR A 213 -0.49 -21.41 2.46
CA TYR A 213 -0.98 -22.76 2.75
C TYR A 213 -0.06 -23.84 2.16
N GLN A 214 0.51 -23.64 0.98
CA GLN A 214 1.49 -24.56 0.40
C GLN A 214 2.74 -24.65 1.28
N MET A 215 3.31 -23.53 1.68
CA MET A 215 4.44 -23.51 2.62
C MET A 215 4.06 -24.13 3.97
N LEU A 216 2.88 -23.83 4.52
CA LEU A 216 2.40 -24.41 5.77
C LEU A 216 2.26 -25.95 5.67
N SER A 217 1.87 -26.47 4.50
CA SER A 217 1.84 -27.92 4.24
C SER A 217 3.24 -28.55 4.31
N VAL A 218 4.24 -27.86 3.78
CA VAL A 218 5.65 -28.30 3.88
C VAL A 218 6.13 -28.27 5.33
N LEU A 219 5.85 -27.19 6.05
CA LEU A 219 6.18 -27.04 7.47
C LEU A 219 5.54 -28.13 8.33
N LEU A 220 4.28 -28.46 8.08
CA LEU A 220 3.56 -29.53 8.77
C LEU A 220 4.14 -30.92 8.46
N SER A 221 4.55 -31.17 7.22
CA SER A 221 5.05 -32.49 6.80
C SER A 221 6.47 -32.77 7.26
N SER A 222 7.34 -31.76 7.34
CA SER A 222 8.76 -31.90 7.67
C SER A 222 9.10 -31.50 9.11
N GLY A 223 8.35 -30.57 9.71
CA GLY A 223 8.56 -30.16 11.09
C GLY A 223 8.26 -31.26 12.11
N LYS A 224 8.88 -31.19 13.28
CA LYS A 224 8.64 -32.08 14.42
C LYS A 224 7.28 -31.81 15.06
N ASP A 225 7.08 -30.56 15.48
CA ASP A 225 5.83 -30.06 16.05
C ASP A 225 5.53 -28.68 15.48
N LEU A 226 4.24 -28.37 15.28
CA LEU A 226 3.80 -27.06 14.83
C LEU A 226 2.73 -26.53 15.78
N TYR A 227 2.99 -25.35 16.35
CA TYR A 227 2.10 -24.62 17.24
C TYR A 227 1.52 -23.41 16.51
N ILE A 228 0.21 -23.24 16.53
CA ILE A 228 -0.46 -22.08 15.93
C ILE A 228 -1.48 -21.48 16.89
N ALA A 229 -1.42 -20.16 17.09
CA ALA A 229 -2.40 -19.42 17.85
C ALA A 229 -3.45 -18.77 16.93
N LEU A 230 -4.73 -19.08 17.11
CA LEU A 230 -5.83 -18.55 16.32
C LEU A 230 -6.82 -17.78 17.20
N ARG A 231 -7.25 -16.60 16.75
CA ARG A 231 -8.20 -15.74 17.48
C ARG A 231 -9.64 -16.17 17.23
N MET A 232 -10.10 -17.17 17.96
CA MET A 232 -11.48 -17.64 17.92
C MET A 232 -11.86 -18.22 19.29
N GLU A 233 -13.11 -18.10 19.68
CA GLU A 233 -13.56 -18.51 21.04
C GLU A 233 -13.83 -20.00 21.17
N HIS A 234 -14.31 -20.64 20.11
CA HIS A 234 -14.65 -22.07 20.09
C HIS A 234 -14.52 -22.65 18.67
N THR A 235 -14.41 -23.96 18.60
CA THR A 235 -14.27 -24.72 17.35
C THR A 235 -15.58 -24.88 16.55
N ARG A 236 -16.72 -24.54 17.14
CA ARG A 236 -18.04 -24.67 16.49
C ARG A 236 -18.21 -23.61 15.43
N LYS A 237 -18.56 -24.01 14.21
CA LYS A 237 -18.85 -23.09 13.11
C LYS A 237 -20.23 -22.44 13.36
N GLU A 238 -20.23 -21.11 13.49
CA GLU A 238 -21.45 -20.32 13.64
C GLU A 238 -21.65 -19.43 12.41
N PRO A 239 -22.86 -19.43 11.81
CA PRO A 239 -23.19 -18.49 10.76
C PRO A 239 -23.10 -17.05 11.29
N PHE A 240 -22.50 -16.16 10.52
CA PHE A 240 -22.34 -14.75 10.88
C PHE A 240 -21.49 -14.47 12.14
N SER A 241 -20.63 -15.43 12.51
CA SER A 241 -19.65 -15.21 13.59
C SER A 241 -18.67 -14.11 13.24
N LEU A 242 -18.28 -13.29 14.22
CA LEU A 242 -17.17 -12.34 14.10
C LEU A 242 -15.86 -13.04 13.68
N PHE A 243 -15.70 -14.30 14.04
CA PHE A 243 -14.53 -15.12 13.77
C PHE A 243 -14.71 -16.07 12.57
N ALA A 244 -15.68 -15.83 11.69
CA ALA A 244 -15.99 -16.74 10.57
C ALA A 244 -14.78 -17.01 9.67
N ALA A 245 -13.98 -15.98 9.36
CA ALA A 245 -12.75 -16.11 8.55
C ALA A 245 -11.70 -16.99 9.25
N VAL A 246 -11.48 -16.77 10.55
CA VAL A 246 -10.52 -17.56 11.33
C VAL A 246 -11.02 -19.00 11.53
N GLN A 247 -12.33 -19.21 11.67
CA GLN A 247 -12.94 -20.55 11.72
C GLN A 247 -12.75 -21.31 10.40
N GLU A 248 -12.83 -20.61 9.26
CA GLU A 248 -12.51 -21.22 7.96
C GLU A 248 -11.04 -21.62 7.89
N THR A 249 -10.14 -20.76 8.32
CA THR A 249 -8.69 -21.04 8.43
C THR A 249 -8.42 -22.25 9.31
N PHE A 250 -9.06 -22.32 10.50
CA PHE A 250 -8.97 -23.46 11.40
C PHE A 250 -9.40 -24.77 10.73
N CYS A 251 -10.54 -24.77 10.03
CA CYS A 251 -11.02 -25.94 9.30
C CYS A 251 -10.04 -26.37 8.20
N LYS A 252 -9.52 -25.42 7.40
CA LYS A 252 -8.55 -25.72 6.33
C LYS A 252 -7.27 -26.35 6.88
N ILE A 253 -6.74 -25.83 8.00
CA ILE A 253 -5.54 -26.37 8.65
C ILE A 253 -5.81 -27.78 9.19
N GLN A 254 -6.96 -28.03 9.82
CA GLN A 254 -7.33 -29.35 10.28
C GLN A 254 -7.48 -30.36 9.14
N ASP A 255 -8.11 -29.95 8.03
CA ASP A 255 -8.26 -30.81 6.84
C ASP A 255 -6.91 -31.11 6.21
N MET A 256 -5.98 -30.16 6.20
CA MET A 256 -4.61 -30.35 5.74
C MET A 256 -3.86 -31.35 6.63
N ALA A 257 -3.90 -31.19 7.95
CA ALA A 257 -3.30 -32.13 8.90
C ALA A 257 -3.88 -33.54 8.75
N LYS A 258 -5.20 -33.66 8.53
CA LYS A 258 -5.88 -34.94 8.29
C LYS A 258 -5.41 -35.60 6.98
N LYS A 259 -5.27 -34.84 5.89
CA LYS A 259 -4.73 -35.35 4.62
C LYS A 259 -3.29 -35.87 4.79
N LEU A 260 -2.48 -35.15 5.57
CA LEU A 260 -1.09 -35.53 5.91
C LEU A 260 -1.00 -36.59 7.01
N ARG A 261 -2.12 -37.02 7.60
CA ARG A 261 -2.20 -37.98 8.72
C ARG A 261 -1.43 -37.54 9.96
N ILE A 262 -1.42 -36.23 10.23
CA ILE A 262 -0.75 -35.63 11.37
C ILE A 262 -1.77 -35.51 12.51
N PRO A 263 -1.45 -35.98 13.75
CA PRO A 263 -2.33 -35.82 14.89
C PRO A 263 -2.49 -34.33 15.27
N VAL A 264 -3.71 -33.93 15.64
CA VAL A 264 -4.07 -32.56 16.00
C VAL A 264 -4.52 -32.52 17.45
N GLU A 265 -3.94 -31.59 18.21
CA GLU A 265 -4.38 -31.24 19.57
C GLU A 265 -4.86 -29.80 19.57
N THR A 266 -5.99 -29.54 20.25
CA THR A 266 -6.54 -28.18 20.36
C THR A 266 -6.63 -27.79 21.82
N GLU A 267 -5.97 -26.70 22.18
CA GLU A 267 -5.99 -26.09 23.50
C GLU A 267 -6.86 -24.83 23.49
N VAL A 268 -7.77 -24.69 24.44
CA VAL A 268 -8.66 -23.55 24.55
C VAL A 268 -8.20 -22.63 25.68
N CYS A 269 -7.83 -21.39 25.33
CA CYS A 269 -7.51 -20.33 26.27
C CYS A 269 -8.78 -19.50 26.51
N ASP A 270 -9.51 -19.73 27.60
CA ASP A 270 -10.80 -19.11 27.88
C ASP A 270 -10.76 -18.02 28.96
N THR A 271 -9.66 -17.83 29.66
CA THR A 271 -9.52 -16.87 30.75
C THR A 271 -9.20 -15.47 30.24
N PRO A 272 -10.11 -14.49 30.37
CA PRO A 272 -9.88 -13.13 29.86
C PRO A 272 -8.97 -12.31 30.80
N TYR A 273 -7.67 -12.34 30.60
CA TYR A 273 -6.70 -11.60 31.42
C TYR A 273 -6.68 -10.09 31.14
N ARG A 274 -7.00 -9.66 29.94
CA ARG A 274 -6.89 -8.24 29.52
C ARG A 274 -7.98 -7.37 30.13
N PHE A 275 -9.21 -7.88 30.25
CA PHE A 275 -10.38 -7.10 30.65
C PHE A 275 -10.65 -7.27 32.14
N GLN A 276 -10.19 -6.31 32.95
CA GLN A 276 -10.39 -6.31 34.39
C GLN A 276 -11.74 -5.70 34.81
N ALA A 277 -12.25 -4.72 34.05
CA ALA A 277 -13.56 -4.10 34.29
C ALA A 277 -14.69 -5.01 33.78
N ALA A 278 -15.73 -5.17 34.60
CA ALA A 278 -16.84 -6.09 34.32
C ALA A 278 -17.57 -5.73 33.01
N GLU A 279 -17.79 -4.43 32.74
CA GLU A 279 -18.46 -3.93 31.55
C GLU A 279 -17.61 -4.16 30.28
N LEU A 280 -16.29 -4.06 30.37
CA LEU A 280 -15.39 -4.33 29.24
C LEU A 280 -15.32 -5.83 28.93
N SER A 281 -15.27 -6.66 29.98
CA SER A 281 -15.35 -8.12 29.84
C SER A 281 -16.68 -8.55 29.23
N TRP A 282 -17.79 -7.96 29.71
CA TRP A 282 -19.10 -8.21 29.16
C TRP A 282 -19.22 -7.78 27.70
N LEU A 283 -18.74 -6.58 27.37
CA LEU A 283 -18.73 -6.07 26.00
C LEU A 283 -17.96 -7.01 25.05
N ASN A 284 -16.76 -7.45 25.46
CA ASN A 284 -15.94 -8.38 24.66
C ASN A 284 -16.66 -9.70 24.35
N GLN A 285 -17.45 -10.20 25.30
CA GLN A 285 -18.19 -11.46 25.15
C GLN A 285 -19.51 -11.33 24.38
N HIS A 286 -20.13 -10.14 24.39
CA HIS A 286 -21.51 -9.95 23.94
C HIS A 286 -21.66 -8.99 22.75
N VAL A 287 -20.58 -8.28 22.35
CA VAL A 287 -20.62 -7.41 21.18
C VAL A 287 -21.04 -8.21 19.94
N PHE A 288 -21.97 -7.66 19.16
CA PHE A 288 -22.59 -8.30 17.99
C PHE A 288 -23.41 -9.59 18.28
N ARG A 289 -23.73 -9.86 19.53
CA ARG A 289 -24.64 -10.96 19.92
C ARG A 289 -25.96 -10.39 20.40
N ASN A 290 -27.05 -11.11 20.11
CA ASN A 290 -28.36 -10.74 20.64
C ASN A 290 -28.47 -11.24 22.09
N THR A 291 -28.12 -10.40 23.04
CA THR A 291 -28.05 -10.74 24.47
C THR A 291 -28.82 -9.73 25.33
N GLN A 292 -29.00 -10.07 26.59
CA GLN A 292 -29.57 -9.16 27.59
C GLN A 292 -28.65 -7.93 27.76
N PRO A 293 -29.20 -6.74 28.02
CA PRO A 293 -28.40 -5.56 28.30
C PRO A 293 -27.55 -5.74 29.56
N PHE A 294 -26.39 -5.06 29.58
CA PHE A 294 -25.55 -5.03 30.77
C PHE A 294 -26.29 -4.33 31.92
N SER A 295 -26.34 -4.95 33.07
CA SER A 295 -27.15 -4.49 34.23
C SER A 295 -26.35 -3.70 35.27
N GLY A 296 -25.09 -3.37 35.03
CA GLY A 296 -24.20 -2.63 35.92
C GLY A 296 -23.92 -1.20 35.46
N GLU A 297 -23.19 -0.46 36.28
CA GLU A 297 -22.58 0.81 35.87
C GLU A 297 -21.42 0.53 34.94
N ALA A 298 -21.24 1.37 33.90
CA ALA A 298 -20.21 1.22 32.91
C ALA A 298 -19.27 2.44 32.86
N PRO A 299 -18.51 2.71 33.93
CA PRO A 299 -17.70 3.93 34.07
C PRO A 299 -16.55 4.05 33.05
N HIS A 300 -16.17 2.94 32.41
CA HIS A 300 -15.10 2.91 31.40
C HIS A 300 -15.62 2.89 29.95
N LEU A 301 -16.95 2.99 29.76
CA LEU A 301 -17.55 3.10 28.43
C LEU A 301 -18.23 4.46 28.28
N HIS A 302 -17.84 5.19 27.25
CA HIS A 302 -18.39 6.51 26.94
C HIS A 302 -18.89 6.51 25.51
N ILE A 303 -20.09 7.02 25.30
CA ILE A 303 -20.69 7.20 23.98
C ILE A 303 -20.89 8.69 23.77
N LEU A 304 -20.42 9.19 22.65
CA LEU A 304 -20.59 10.57 22.22
C LEU A 304 -21.35 10.61 20.89
N GLU A 305 -22.33 11.48 20.81
CA GLU A 305 -22.96 11.88 19.55
C GLU A 305 -22.51 13.33 19.26
N ALA A 306 -21.76 13.52 18.19
CA ALA A 306 -21.25 14.82 17.77
C ALA A 306 -22.04 15.33 16.56
N GLN A 307 -22.09 16.66 16.37
CA GLN A 307 -22.79 17.29 15.24
C GLN A 307 -21.93 17.26 13.96
N SER A 308 -20.63 17.12 14.10
CA SER A 308 -19.69 17.09 12.97
C SER A 308 -18.46 16.25 13.29
N PRO A 309 -17.75 15.74 12.27
CA PRO A 309 -16.46 15.05 12.45
C PRO A 309 -15.41 15.90 13.18
N THR A 310 -15.43 17.22 12.98
CA THR A 310 -14.50 18.13 13.66
C THR A 310 -14.77 18.18 15.17
N GLU A 311 -16.05 18.26 15.59
CA GLU A 311 -16.43 18.25 17.00
C GLU A 311 -16.11 16.91 17.67
N GLU A 312 -16.35 15.81 16.95
CA GLU A 312 -16.00 14.46 17.40
C GLU A 312 -14.50 14.34 17.70
N VAL A 313 -13.66 14.76 16.75
CA VAL A 313 -12.21 14.71 16.90
C VAL A 313 -11.71 15.66 18.01
N ASP A 314 -12.28 16.84 18.13
CA ASP A 314 -11.95 17.77 19.21
C ASP A 314 -12.26 17.18 20.59
N TYR A 315 -13.41 16.51 20.71
CA TYR A 315 -13.76 15.83 21.95
C TYR A 315 -12.78 14.68 22.27
N VAL A 316 -12.39 13.89 21.26
CA VAL A 316 -11.41 12.81 21.42
C VAL A 316 -10.08 13.38 21.92
N CYS A 317 -9.53 14.40 21.25
CA CYS A 317 -8.27 15.04 21.64
C CYS A 317 -8.32 15.65 23.04
N ALA A 318 -9.43 16.35 23.38
CA ALA A 318 -9.63 16.90 24.72
C ALA A 318 -9.73 15.79 25.78
N THR A 319 -10.34 14.67 25.45
CA THR A 319 -10.44 13.50 26.34
C THR A 319 -9.07 12.87 26.58
N ILE A 320 -8.28 12.66 25.52
CA ILE A 320 -6.90 12.17 25.65
C ILE A 320 -6.08 13.07 26.58
N ARG A 321 -6.17 14.40 26.39
CA ARG A 321 -5.48 15.37 27.27
C ARG A 321 -5.91 15.27 28.72
N ARG A 322 -7.23 15.10 28.98
CA ARG A 322 -7.76 14.92 30.34
C ARG A 322 -7.28 13.62 30.98
N LEU A 323 -7.25 12.52 30.22
CA LEU A 323 -6.74 11.22 30.71
C LEU A 323 -5.27 11.31 31.09
N LEU A 324 -4.41 11.85 30.22
CA LEU A 324 -2.99 12.04 30.47
C LEU A 324 -2.69 13.00 31.63
N ALA A 325 -3.56 14.00 31.87
CA ALA A 325 -3.43 14.91 33.01
C ALA A 325 -3.88 14.28 34.34
N LYS A 326 -4.86 13.36 34.29
CA LYS A 326 -5.40 12.69 35.47
C LYS A 326 -4.51 11.52 35.93
N ASP A 327 -3.97 10.77 34.99
CA ASP A 327 -3.15 9.59 35.24
C ASP A 327 -1.74 9.78 34.64
N HIS A 328 -0.75 10.05 35.51
CA HIS A 328 0.63 10.26 35.10
C HIS A 328 1.37 8.98 34.71
N THR A 329 0.78 7.81 34.93
CA THR A 329 1.33 6.52 34.49
C THR A 329 0.95 6.20 33.04
N LEU A 330 -0.15 6.77 32.56
CA LEU A 330 -0.64 6.62 31.19
C LEU A 330 0.30 7.33 30.21
N ARG A 331 0.63 6.68 29.10
CA ARG A 331 1.46 7.20 28.02
C ARG A 331 0.63 7.35 26.74
N CYS A 332 1.06 8.21 25.83
CA CYS A 332 0.40 8.37 24.53
C CYS A 332 0.34 7.04 23.76
N ARG A 333 1.38 6.22 23.83
CA ARG A 333 1.44 4.89 23.20
C ARG A 333 0.43 3.87 23.74
N ASP A 334 -0.17 4.12 24.90
CA ASP A 334 -1.19 3.25 25.49
C ASP A 334 -2.60 3.59 24.97
N ILE A 335 -2.71 4.60 24.09
CA ILE A 335 -3.95 5.13 23.54
C ILE A 335 -3.98 4.90 22.03
N ALA A 336 -5.08 4.34 21.55
CA ALA A 336 -5.34 4.19 20.11
C ALA A 336 -6.64 4.91 19.72
N VAL A 337 -6.62 5.53 18.53
CA VAL A 337 -7.79 6.10 17.86
C VAL A 337 -8.03 5.30 16.59
N LEU A 338 -9.20 4.70 16.47
CA LEU A 338 -9.56 3.82 15.35
C LEU A 338 -10.72 4.41 14.55
N SER A 339 -10.62 4.38 13.22
CA SER A 339 -11.70 4.80 12.33
C SER A 339 -11.75 3.90 11.10
N ASN A 340 -12.94 3.50 10.66
CA ASN A 340 -13.13 2.76 9.42
C ASN A 340 -13.08 3.66 8.17
N GLN A 341 -13.15 4.98 8.34
CA GLN A 341 -13.14 5.98 7.27
C GLN A 341 -12.00 6.97 7.46
N MET A 342 -10.79 6.45 7.57
CA MET A 342 -9.60 7.27 7.88
C MET A 342 -9.39 8.39 6.86
N THR A 343 -9.70 8.17 5.59
CA THR A 343 -9.58 9.17 4.52
C THR A 343 -10.33 10.47 4.85
N ASP A 344 -11.53 10.36 5.45
CA ASP A 344 -12.36 11.52 5.79
C ASP A 344 -11.90 12.22 7.07
N TYR A 345 -11.33 11.46 8.00
CA TYR A 345 -10.89 11.96 9.30
C TYR A 345 -9.44 12.44 9.33
N ARG A 346 -8.59 12.02 8.40
CA ARG A 346 -7.15 12.25 8.43
C ARG A 346 -6.77 13.71 8.68
N SER A 347 -7.19 14.61 7.80
CA SER A 347 -6.83 16.05 7.92
C SER A 347 -7.36 16.72 9.17
N ILE A 348 -8.54 16.27 9.65
CA ILE A 348 -9.17 16.77 10.86
C ILE A 348 -8.37 16.30 12.08
N LEU A 349 -7.98 15.02 12.12
CA LEU A 349 -7.17 14.43 13.18
C LEU A 349 -5.78 15.09 13.25
N GLU A 350 -5.08 15.23 12.12
CA GLU A 350 -3.77 15.90 12.06
C GLU A 350 -3.84 17.30 12.66
N THR A 351 -4.79 18.10 12.19
CA THR A 351 -4.98 19.47 12.66
C THR A 351 -5.32 19.54 14.15
N ALA A 352 -6.18 18.65 14.62
CA ALA A 352 -6.58 18.63 16.03
C ALA A 352 -5.44 18.12 16.93
N MET A 353 -4.75 17.04 16.57
CA MET A 353 -3.61 16.52 17.34
C MET A 353 -2.50 17.57 17.49
N GLU A 354 -2.18 18.32 16.42
CA GLU A 354 -1.22 19.41 16.47
C GLU A 354 -1.70 20.55 17.40
N ARG A 355 -2.97 20.97 17.29
CA ARG A 355 -3.57 22.01 18.14
C ARG A 355 -3.55 21.64 19.62
N TYR A 356 -3.86 20.39 19.94
CA TYR A 356 -3.83 19.86 21.30
C TYR A 356 -2.41 19.45 21.75
N LYS A 357 -1.38 19.57 20.88
CA LYS A 357 0.02 19.18 21.15
C LYS A 357 0.12 17.72 21.61
N LEU A 358 -0.60 16.83 20.96
CA LEU A 358 -0.55 15.40 21.18
C LEU A 358 0.39 14.76 20.16
N PRO A 359 1.44 14.04 20.57
CA PRO A 359 2.22 13.26 19.64
C PRO A 359 1.37 12.11 19.11
N TYR A 360 1.36 11.91 17.79
CA TYR A 360 0.59 10.88 17.12
C TYR A 360 1.38 10.19 16.04
N TYR A 361 0.97 8.99 15.70
CA TYR A 361 1.43 8.21 14.56
C TYR A 361 0.23 7.68 13.78
N MET A 362 0.18 7.96 12.48
CA MET A 362 -0.81 7.40 11.57
C MET A 362 -0.18 6.25 10.78
N ASP A 363 -0.74 5.06 10.94
CA ASP A 363 -0.30 3.86 10.21
C ASP A 363 -0.98 3.79 8.85
N GLU A 364 -0.72 4.81 8.02
CA GLU A 364 -1.22 4.87 6.65
C GLU A 364 -0.19 5.49 5.72
N LYS A 365 -0.18 4.98 4.50
CA LYS A 365 0.60 5.61 3.42
C LYS A 365 -0.14 6.84 2.90
N GLU A 366 0.57 7.93 2.78
CA GLU A 366 0.06 9.18 2.25
C GLU A 366 0.31 9.27 0.74
N SER A 367 -0.73 9.63 -0.03
CA SER A 367 -0.57 9.93 -1.44
C SER A 367 0.16 11.27 -1.61
N MET A 368 1.20 11.29 -2.44
CA MET A 368 1.98 12.48 -2.73
C MET A 368 1.41 13.34 -3.88
N LEU A 369 0.24 12.96 -4.44
CA LEU A 369 -0.38 13.64 -5.59
C LEU A 369 -0.65 15.15 -5.37
N TYR A 370 -0.76 15.59 -4.12
CA TYR A 370 -1.02 16.99 -3.78
C TYR A 370 0.25 17.83 -3.65
N THR A 371 1.42 17.23 -3.81
CA THR A 371 2.68 17.99 -3.77
C THR A 371 2.81 18.88 -4.99
N PRO A 372 3.41 20.07 -4.88
CA PRO A 372 3.52 21.02 -5.99
C PRO A 372 4.11 20.41 -7.24
N LEU A 373 5.12 19.55 -7.12
CA LEU A 373 5.75 18.89 -8.26
C LEU A 373 4.76 17.96 -8.99
N LEU A 374 4.04 17.10 -8.29
CA LEU A 374 3.10 16.18 -8.94
C LEU A 374 1.89 16.92 -9.51
N VAL A 375 1.38 17.95 -8.82
CA VAL A 375 0.35 18.83 -9.37
C VAL A 375 0.84 19.50 -10.65
N TYR A 376 2.08 20.00 -10.68
CA TYR A 376 2.70 20.60 -11.86
C TYR A 376 2.77 19.59 -13.01
N LEU A 377 3.35 18.40 -12.77
CA LEU A 377 3.54 17.36 -13.77
C LEU A 377 2.21 16.87 -14.36
N HIS A 378 1.23 16.54 -13.52
CA HIS A 378 -0.08 16.08 -13.98
C HIS A 378 -0.84 17.17 -14.74
N THR A 379 -0.73 18.43 -14.30
CA THR A 379 -1.35 19.58 -14.99
C THR A 379 -0.66 19.81 -16.33
N LEU A 380 0.67 19.76 -16.37
CA LEU A 380 1.46 19.88 -17.61
C LEU A 380 1.05 18.81 -18.64
N LEU A 381 0.97 17.53 -18.22
CA LEU A 381 0.51 16.46 -19.09
C LEU A 381 -0.93 16.69 -19.58
N GLY A 382 -1.81 17.17 -18.71
CA GLY A 382 -3.19 17.54 -19.05
C GLY A 382 -3.25 18.62 -20.14
N ILE A 383 -2.47 19.68 -19.99
CA ILE A 383 -2.36 20.77 -20.97
C ILE A 383 -1.82 20.24 -22.32
N LEU A 384 -0.76 19.42 -22.30
CA LEU A 384 -0.13 18.90 -23.51
C LEU A 384 -1.03 17.93 -24.30
N ARG A 385 -1.92 17.21 -23.62
CA ARG A 385 -2.91 16.30 -24.26
C ARG A 385 -4.07 17.03 -24.93
N GLN A 386 -4.37 18.24 -24.49
CA GLN A 386 -5.48 19.01 -25.05
C GLN A 386 -5.08 19.72 -26.35
N THR A 387 -6.00 19.81 -27.29
CA THR A 387 -5.80 20.53 -28.55
C THR A 387 -5.95 22.05 -28.42
N ARG A 388 -6.61 22.49 -27.35
CA ARG A 388 -6.88 23.91 -27.07
C ARG A 388 -6.40 24.25 -25.67
N PRO A 389 -5.80 25.43 -25.46
CA PRO A 389 -5.49 25.88 -24.12
C PRO A 389 -6.73 25.96 -23.25
N ASP A 390 -6.60 25.62 -22.00
CA ASP A 390 -7.64 25.67 -20.97
C ASP A 390 -7.16 26.61 -19.87
N THR A 391 -7.94 27.65 -19.60
CA THR A 391 -7.55 28.70 -18.65
C THR A 391 -7.39 28.14 -17.24
N GLU A 392 -8.26 27.23 -16.81
CA GLU A 392 -8.17 26.64 -15.46
C GLU A 392 -6.88 25.84 -15.30
N LEU A 393 -6.52 25.01 -16.28
CA LEU A 393 -5.29 24.22 -16.24
C LEU A 393 -4.04 25.12 -16.29
N LEU A 394 -4.03 26.17 -17.11
CA LEU A 394 -2.92 27.11 -17.19
C LEU A 394 -2.73 27.88 -15.86
N MET A 395 -3.82 28.33 -15.24
CA MET A 395 -3.75 28.98 -13.93
C MET A 395 -3.33 28.00 -12.84
N ARG A 396 -3.83 26.76 -12.88
CA ARG A 396 -3.41 25.71 -11.96
C ARG A 396 -1.92 25.40 -12.06
N LEU A 397 -1.39 25.33 -13.28
CA LEU A 397 0.06 25.16 -13.53
C LEU A 397 0.84 26.33 -12.92
N GLY A 398 0.44 27.58 -13.21
CA GLY A 398 1.08 28.78 -12.69
C GLY A 398 1.08 28.87 -11.16
N LYS A 399 -0.05 28.52 -10.53
CA LYS A 399 -0.23 28.55 -9.07
C LYS A 399 0.60 27.51 -8.31
N THR A 400 1.22 26.55 -8.99
CA THR A 400 2.20 25.65 -8.35
C THR A 400 3.45 26.38 -7.87
N GLY A 401 3.73 27.57 -8.45
CA GLY A 401 4.96 28.32 -8.19
C GLY A 401 6.21 27.68 -8.78
N LEU A 402 6.04 26.69 -9.67
CA LEU A 402 7.13 25.97 -10.36
C LEU A 402 7.27 26.43 -11.82
N THR A 403 6.63 27.54 -12.21
CA THR A 403 6.78 28.19 -13.51
C THR A 403 7.73 29.38 -13.40
N SER A 404 8.20 29.90 -14.52
CA SER A 404 9.01 31.13 -14.56
C SER A 404 8.25 32.41 -14.20
N CYS A 405 6.91 32.31 -13.96
CA CYS A 405 6.06 33.42 -13.54
C CYS A 405 5.96 33.50 -12.02
N SER A 406 5.88 34.72 -11.48
CA SER A 406 5.62 34.92 -10.05
C SER A 406 4.13 34.69 -9.73
N VAL A 407 3.82 34.51 -8.43
CA VAL A 407 2.43 34.31 -7.98
C VAL A 407 1.58 35.54 -8.28
N GLU A 408 2.14 36.73 -8.16
CA GLU A 408 1.50 38.00 -8.48
C GLU A 408 1.20 38.11 -9.98
N GLU A 409 2.20 37.78 -10.84
CA GLU A 409 2.03 37.74 -12.30
C GLU A 409 0.88 36.79 -12.69
N ILE A 410 0.80 35.61 -12.09
CA ILE A 410 -0.28 34.64 -12.35
C ILE A 410 -1.63 35.14 -11.87
N SER A 411 -1.70 35.78 -10.68
CA SER A 411 -2.94 36.35 -10.14
C SER A 411 -3.46 37.48 -11.02
N ASP A 412 -2.59 38.36 -11.52
CA ASP A 412 -2.96 39.45 -12.42
C ASP A 412 -3.46 38.90 -13.77
N LEU A 413 -2.78 37.85 -14.30
CA LEU A 413 -3.19 37.17 -15.52
C LEU A 413 -4.56 36.49 -15.35
N GLU A 414 -4.79 35.84 -14.22
CA GLU A 414 -6.08 35.20 -13.91
C GLU A 414 -7.21 36.24 -13.88
N ASN A 415 -7.01 37.36 -13.16
CA ASN A 415 -7.96 38.46 -13.12
C ASN A 415 -8.27 39.01 -14.52
N TYR A 416 -7.24 39.17 -15.34
CA TYR A 416 -7.40 39.58 -16.73
C TYR A 416 -8.24 38.57 -17.54
N CYS A 417 -7.93 37.27 -17.41
CA CYS A 417 -8.67 36.20 -18.09
C CYS A 417 -10.15 36.18 -17.69
N TYR A 418 -10.47 36.34 -16.39
CA TYR A 418 -11.84 36.43 -15.91
C TYR A 418 -12.55 37.69 -16.44
N MET A 419 -11.89 38.83 -16.41
CA MET A 419 -12.48 40.10 -16.86
C MET A 419 -12.83 40.06 -18.35
N TRP A 420 -11.98 39.49 -19.17
CA TRP A 420 -12.13 39.47 -20.62
C TRP A 420 -12.58 38.13 -21.18
N GLN A 421 -13.00 37.19 -20.32
CA GLN A 421 -13.48 35.84 -20.67
C GLN A 421 -12.52 35.12 -21.62
N ILE A 422 -11.24 35.16 -21.33
CA ILE A 422 -10.20 34.49 -22.10
C ILE A 422 -10.23 33.00 -21.83
N ASP A 423 -10.51 32.20 -22.87
CA ASP A 423 -10.46 30.75 -22.81
C ASP A 423 -10.29 30.13 -24.20
N GLY A 424 -9.84 28.89 -24.26
CA GLY A 424 -9.70 28.11 -25.48
C GLY A 424 -8.84 28.79 -26.54
N LYS A 425 -9.40 29.04 -27.72
CA LYS A 425 -8.67 29.60 -28.87
C LYS A 425 -8.15 31.03 -28.65
N THR A 426 -8.75 31.80 -27.75
CA THR A 426 -8.33 33.18 -27.47
C THR A 426 -6.92 33.26 -26.90
N TRP A 427 -6.44 32.21 -26.25
CA TRP A 427 -5.06 32.09 -25.78
C TRP A 427 -4.01 32.10 -26.91
N ASN A 428 -4.38 31.71 -28.13
CA ASN A 428 -3.46 31.66 -29.27
C ASN A 428 -3.36 32.98 -30.01
N THR A 429 -4.10 34.01 -29.58
CA THR A 429 -4.05 35.36 -30.15
C THR A 429 -3.51 36.35 -29.14
N PRO A 430 -2.78 37.41 -29.57
CA PRO A 430 -2.31 38.44 -28.64
C PRO A 430 -3.47 39.09 -27.88
N PHE A 431 -3.26 39.35 -26.62
CA PHE A 431 -4.23 40.08 -25.79
C PHE A 431 -4.19 41.57 -26.20
N THR A 432 -5.36 42.16 -26.39
CA THR A 432 -5.50 43.54 -26.86
C THR A 432 -6.50 44.37 -26.09
N ALA A 433 -7.25 43.77 -25.16
CA ALA A 433 -8.31 44.42 -24.39
C ALA A 433 -7.76 45.12 -23.15
N GLY A 434 -8.26 46.32 -22.85
CA GLY A 434 -7.90 47.03 -21.62
C GLY A 434 -6.40 47.28 -21.47
N ASN A 435 -5.89 47.16 -20.24
CA ASN A 435 -4.46 47.25 -19.92
C ASN A 435 -3.77 45.88 -20.12
N PHE A 436 -3.61 45.48 -21.37
CA PHE A 436 -3.15 44.14 -21.78
C PHE A 436 -1.64 43.90 -21.67
N ALA A 437 -0.82 44.94 -21.59
CA ALA A 437 0.64 44.78 -21.79
C ALA A 437 1.28 43.84 -20.77
N SER A 438 0.94 43.95 -19.50
CA SER A 438 1.42 43.05 -18.46
C SER A 438 0.90 41.63 -18.65
N ALA A 439 -0.43 41.47 -18.87
CA ALA A 439 -1.05 40.16 -19.08
C ALA A 439 -0.50 39.45 -20.34
N GLU A 440 -0.24 40.19 -21.43
CA GLU A 440 0.35 39.66 -22.65
C GLU A 440 1.79 39.14 -22.43
N ALA A 441 2.60 39.90 -21.67
CA ALA A 441 3.96 39.47 -21.33
C ALA A 441 3.96 38.16 -20.53
N VAL A 442 3.04 38.04 -19.53
CA VAL A 442 2.90 36.83 -18.72
C VAL A 442 2.34 35.67 -19.56
N ARG A 443 1.36 35.95 -20.45
CA ARG A 443 0.83 34.97 -21.39
C ARG A 443 1.94 34.34 -22.23
N LEU A 444 2.80 35.16 -22.83
CA LEU A 444 3.92 34.68 -23.66
C LEU A 444 4.92 33.88 -22.83
N LYS A 445 5.25 34.37 -21.62
CA LYS A 445 6.18 33.72 -20.69
C LYS A 445 5.67 32.31 -20.27
N LEU A 446 4.36 32.16 -20.09
CA LEU A 446 3.74 30.90 -19.70
C LEU A 446 3.49 29.95 -20.90
N LEU A 447 2.95 30.49 -22.00
CA LEU A 447 2.44 29.66 -23.10
C LEU A 447 3.50 29.25 -24.10
N THR A 448 4.52 30.10 -24.39
CA THR A 448 5.54 29.81 -25.41
C THR A 448 6.32 28.54 -25.12
N PRO A 449 6.84 28.30 -23.89
CA PRO A 449 7.55 27.04 -23.59
C PRO A 449 6.67 25.80 -23.75
N LEU A 450 5.38 25.90 -23.40
CA LEU A 450 4.41 24.80 -23.53
C LEU A 450 4.12 24.47 -25.01
N GLN A 451 4.05 25.49 -25.85
CA GLN A 451 3.85 25.31 -27.30
C GLN A 451 5.09 24.66 -27.95
N GLU A 452 6.28 25.10 -27.58
CA GLU A 452 7.55 24.52 -28.07
C GLU A 452 7.69 23.07 -27.66
N LEU A 453 7.39 22.74 -26.40
CA LEU A 453 7.39 21.36 -25.91
C LEU A 453 6.35 20.52 -26.68
N ARG A 454 5.14 21.03 -26.87
CA ARG A 454 4.09 20.33 -27.64
C ARG A 454 4.55 20.00 -29.06
N GLU A 455 5.24 20.91 -29.73
CA GLU A 455 5.78 20.65 -31.09
C GLU A 455 6.85 19.55 -31.08
N LYS A 456 7.74 19.56 -30.08
CA LYS A 456 8.77 18.52 -29.90
C LYS A 456 8.16 17.13 -29.64
N LEU A 457 7.03 17.07 -28.94
CA LEU A 457 6.36 15.81 -28.57
C LEU A 457 5.45 15.22 -29.68
N LYS A 458 5.31 15.87 -30.83
CA LYS A 458 4.52 15.36 -31.94
C LYS A 458 5.17 14.15 -32.61
N GLY A 459 4.34 13.21 -33.02
CA GLY A 459 4.77 11.99 -33.70
C GLY A 459 5.02 10.83 -32.76
N GLN A 460 5.64 9.80 -33.31
CA GLN A 460 6.05 8.62 -32.55
C GLN A 460 7.49 8.79 -32.07
N HIS A 461 7.71 8.57 -30.79
CA HIS A 461 9.01 8.60 -30.15
C HIS A 461 9.15 7.40 -29.21
N THR A 462 10.37 7.05 -28.90
CA THR A 462 10.62 6.04 -27.86
C THR A 462 10.34 6.62 -26.47
N GLY A 463 10.03 5.76 -25.52
CA GLY A 463 9.85 6.21 -24.14
C GLY A 463 11.07 6.92 -23.56
N ALA A 464 12.29 6.53 -23.97
CA ALA A 464 13.53 7.20 -23.60
C ALA A 464 13.61 8.63 -24.14
N GLU A 465 13.17 8.85 -25.39
CA GLU A 465 13.13 10.19 -25.98
C GLU A 465 12.12 11.09 -25.28
N PHE A 466 10.91 10.57 -24.96
CA PHE A 466 9.93 11.32 -24.17
C PHE A 466 10.45 11.69 -22.78
N CYS A 467 11.12 10.78 -22.08
CA CYS A 467 11.75 11.06 -20.79
C CYS A 467 12.81 12.17 -20.91
N SER A 468 13.65 12.09 -21.94
CA SER A 468 14.68 13.12 -22.20
C SER A 468 14.07 14.48 -22.50
N MET A 469 13.05 14.56 -23.37
CA MET A 469 12.37 15.81 -23.71
C MET A 469 11.68 16.43 -22.48
N LEU A 470 11.03 15.60 -21.64
CA LEU A 470 10.39 16.08 -20.42
C LEU A 470 11.43 16.59 -19.40
N TYR A 471 12.49 15.83 -19.17
CA TYR A 471 13.56 16.24 -18.26
C TYR A 471 14.26 17.52 -18.71
N GLN A 472 14.58 17.62 -20.01
CA GLN A 472 15.17 18.84 -20.60
C GLN A 472 14.24 20.04 -20.39
N PHE A 473 12.94 19.91 -20.64
CA PHE A 473 11.96 20.98 -20.41
C PHE A 473 11.94 21.44 -18.95
N LEU A 474 11.92 20.51 -17.99
CA LEU A 474 11.94 20.86 -16.57
C LEU A 474 13.23 21.58 -16.16
N THR A 475 14.36 21.19 -16.75
CA THR A 475 15.66 21.86 -16.54
C THR A 475 15.66 23.27 -17.15
N GLU A 476 15.20 23.43 -18.40
CA GLU A 476 15.06 24.72 -19.06
C GLU A 476 14.14 25.68 -18.29
N GLN A 477 13.07 25.16 -17.67
CA GLN A 477 12.15 25.93 -16.84
C GLN A 477 12.65 26.08 -15.38
N GLN A 478 13.82 25.56 -15.01
CA GLN A 478 14.42 25.63 -13.67
C GLN A 478 13.48 25.13 -12.56
N VAL A 479 12.68 24.08 -12.85
CA VAL A 479 11.66 23.56 -11.93
C VAL A 479 12.28 23.06 -10.63
N GLU A 480 13.42 22.36 -10.69
CA GLU A 480 14.14 21.87 -9.51
C GLU A 480 14.60 23.02 -8.60
N GLU A 481 15.17 24.09 -9.19
CA GLU A 481 15.63 25.25 -8.43
C GLU A 481 14.47 25.98 -7.73
N GLN A 482 13.33 26.09 -8.42
CA GLN A 482 12.12 26.70 -7.85
C GLN A 482 11.55 25.84 -6.74
N LEU A 483 11.48 24.52 -6.91
CA LEU A 483 11.08 23.58 -5.87
C LEU A 483 12.00 23.73 -4.64
N ASN A 484 13.31 23.74 -4.84
CA ASN A 484 14.28 23.90 -3.76
C ASN A 484 14.15 25.26 -3.02
N ARG A 485 13.76 26.33 -3.72
CA ARG A 485 13.46 27.62 -3.07
C ARG A 485 12.21 27.51 -2.18
N GLN A 486 11.14 26.89 -2.67
CA GLN A 486 9.92 26.67 -1.87
C GLN A 486 10.22 25.81 -0.64
N LEU A 487 11.02 24.74 -0.79
CA LEU A 487 11.42 23.87 0.30
C LEU A 487 12.17 24.62 1.42
N LYS A 488 13.09 25.51 1.04
CA LYS A 488 13.81 26.36 2.01
C LYS A 488 12.87 27.29 2.76
N VAL A 489 11.95 27.96 2.07
CA VAL A 489 10.95 28.83 2.72
C VAL A 489 10.10 28.05 3.70
N ILE A 490 9.62 26.87 3.33
CA ILE A 490 8.80 26.01 4.21
C ILE A 490 9.61 25.56 5.43
N ALA A 491 10.85 25.17 5.25
CA ALA A 491 11.74 24.72 6.33
C ALA A 491 12.06 25.84 7.31
N ASP A 492 12.40 27.01 6.80
CA ASP A 492 12.89 28.16 7.59
C ASP A 492 11.74 28.93 8.27
N GLU A 493 10.70 29.29 7.53
CA GLU A 493 9.61 30.13 8.03
C GLU A 493 8.55 29.36 8.82
N GLN A 494 8.21 28.16 8.37
CA GLN A 494 7.14 27.37 8.97
C GLN A 494 7.65 26.31 9.96
N LYS A 495 8.97 26.16 10.13
CA LYS A 495 9.60 25.10 10.95
C LYS A 495 9.09 23.68 10.59
N ARG A 496 8.71 23.49 9.35
CA ARG A 496 8.19 22.22 8.83
C ARG A 496 9.28 21.45 8.07
N MET A 497 10.36 21.11 8.76
CA MET A 497 11.46 20.34 8.15
C MET A 497 10.99 19.04 7.48
N GLN A 498 10.02 18.36 8.09
CA GLN A 498 9.48 17.12 7.55
C GLN A 498 8.80 17.32 6.19
N THR A 499 8.01 18.36 6.00
CA THR A 499 7.36 18.67 4.72
C THR A 499 8.41 18.95 3.63
N SER A 500 9.52 19.60 4.00
CA SER A 500 10.64 19.85 3.09
C SER A 500 11.31 18.55 2.65
N GLU A 501 11.59 17.64 3.59
CA GLU A 501 12.15 16.32 3.28
C GLU A 501 11.20 15.48 2.42
N GLU A 502 9.89 15.56 2.69
CA GLU A 502 8.85 14.89 1.93
C GLU A 502 8.83 15.30 0.46
N TRP A 503 8.87 16.59 0.19
CA TRP A 503 8.86 17.09 -1.17
C TRP A 503 10.16 16.78 -1.92
N ALA A 504 11.31 16.76 -1.23
CA ALA A 504 12.58 16.35 -1.82
C ALA A 504 12.55 14.86 -2.24
N LEU A 505 11.90 14.00 -1.44
CA LEU A 505 11.70 12.59 -1.80
C LEU A 505 10.84 12.42 -3.06
N VAL A 506 9.83 13.28 -3.26
CA VAL A 506 9.00 13.22 -4.48
C VAL A 506 9.82 13.51 -5.73
N TRP A 507 10.78 14.43 -5.68
CA TRP A 507 11.70 14.68 -6.79
C TRP A 507 12.53 13.44 -7.13
N ASN A 508 13.11 12.79 -6.14
CA ASN A 508 13.88 11.56 -6.35
C ASN A 508 13.01 10.44 -6.93
N SER A 509 11.81 10.23 -6.38
CA SER A 509 10.86 9.23 -6.92
C SER A 509 10.45 9.53 -8.36
N PHE A 510 10.32 10.80 -8.71
CA PHE A 510 10.06 11.22 -10.09
C PHE A 510 11.25 10.88 -11.02
N ILE A 511 12.49 11.14 -10.60
CA ILE A 511 13.68 10.76 -11.36
C ILE A 511 13.76 9.24 -11.54
N ASP A 512 13.53 8.47 -10.47
CA ASP A 512 13.51 7.01 -10.53
C ASP A 512 12.49 6.51 -11.58
N ILE A 513 11.28 7.11 -11.63
CA ILE A 513 10.27 6.78 -12.64
C ILE A 513 10.76 7.07 -14.06
N LEU A 514 11.41 8.23 -14.28
CA LEU A 514 11.97 8.57 -15.60
C LEU A 514 13.06 7.58 -16.02
N GLU A 515 13.95 7.18 -15.11
CA GLU A 515 15.00 6.21 -15.37
C GLU A 515 14.43 4.83 -15.72
N HIS A 516 13.44 4.36 -14.96
CA HIS A 516 12.74 3.10 -15.23
C HIS A 516 12.05 3.10 -16.59
N LEU A 517 11.29 4.15 -16.91
CA LEU A 517 10.63 4.28 -18.21
C LEU A 517 11.62 4.40 -19.37
N SER A 518 12.70 5.15 -19.19
CA SER A 518 13.75 5.28 -20.18
C SER A 518 14.43 3.94 -20.49
N THR A 519 14.61 3.09 -19.47
CA THR A 519 15.24 1.78 -19.61
C THR A 519 14.28 0.77 -20.23
N LEU A 520 13.06 0.64 -19.69
CA LEU A 520 12.08 -0.34 -20.13
C LEU A 520 11.52 -0.04 -21.53
N TYR A 521 11.33 1.23 -21.85
CA TYR A 521 10.77 1.67 -23.13
C TYR A 521 11.80 2.25 -24.08
N ARG A 522 13.04 1.80 -23.95
CA ARG A 522 14.17 2.28 -24.77
C ARG A 522 13.95 2.11 -26.27
N THR A 523 13.28 1.02 -26.67
CA THR A 523 13.03 0.66 -28.08
C THR A 523 11.55 0.67 -28.42
N LEU A 524 10.67 0.98 -27.48
CA LEU A 524 9.24 0.99 -27.70
C LEU A 524 8.80 2.34 -28.22
N GLU A 525 8.44 2.40 -29.49
CA GLU A 525 7.83 3.60 -30.10
C GLU A 525 6.36 3.72 -29.66
N MET A 526 5.94 4.92 -29.26
CA MET A 526 4.59 5.23 -28.81
C MET A 526 4.22 6.69 -29.10
N GLU A 527 2.94 7.01 -29.02
CA GLU A 527 2.47 8.38 -29.05
C GLU A 527 2.56 9.04 -27.67
N PHE A 528 2.61 10.37 -27.64
CA PHE A 528 2.65 11.12 -26.37
C PHE A 528 1.44 10.82 -25.47
N SER A 529 0.27 10.57 -26.05
CA SER A 529 -0.94 10.18 -25.31
C SER A 529 -0.75 8.90 -24.50
N GLU A 530 -0.05 7.92 -25.08
CA GLU A 530 0.26 6.64 -24.46
C GLU A 530 1.30 6.83 -23.35
N PHE A 531 2.43 7.51 -23.67
CA PHE A 531 3.46 7.83 -22.69
C PHE A 531 2.88 8.58 -21.47
N SER A 532 2.08 9.61 -21.72
CA SER A 532 1.51 10.43 -20.65
C SER A 532 0.55 9.65 -19.75
N THR A 533 -0.11 8.61 -20.26
CA THR A 533 -1.00 7.75 -19.45
C THR A 533 -0.19 6.84 -18.54
N VAL A 534 0.88 6.22 -19.05
CA VAL A 534 1.81 5.43 -18.22
C VAL A 534 2.41 6.28 -17.13
N PHE A 535 2.96 7.42 -17.53
CA PHE A 535 3.62 8.34 -16.61
C PHE A 535 2.68 8.80 -15.49
N ALA A 536 1.44 9.17 -15.85
CA ALA A 536 0.42 9.55 -14.88
C ALA A 536 0.05 8.40 -13.93
N ALA A 537 -0.02 7.16 -14.43
CA ALA A 537 -0.30 5.99 -13.60
C ALA A 537 0.83 5.71 -12.60
N LEU A 538 2.09 5.79 -13.03
CA LEU A 538 3.24 5.55 -12.16
C LEU A 538 3.40 6.65 -11.10
N THR A 539 3.31 7.91 -11.52
CA THR A 539 3.41 9.05 -10.60
C THR A 539 2.22 9.15 -9.65
N GLY A 540 1.03 8.70 -10.08
CA GLY A 540 -0.17 8.64 -9.25
C GLY A 540 -0.09 7.66 -8.07
N ASN A 541 0.80 6.68 -8.15
CA ASN A 541 1.02 5.68 -7.11
C ASN A 541 2.17 6.02 -6.15
N ILE A 542 2.77 7.20 -6.26
CA ILE A 542 3.78 7.64 -5.30
C ILE A 542 3.11 7.84 -3.95
N GLN A 543 3.45 6.97 -3.01
CA GLN A 543 2.95 6.99 -1.64
C GLN A 543 4.13 6.99 -0.67
N ARG A 544 3.91 7.59 0.49
CA ARG A 544 4.87 7.62 1.57
C ARG A 544 4.28 7.07 2.85
N ALA A 545 5.04 6.22 3.53
CA ALA A 545 4.81 5.88 4.93
C ALA A 545 5.61 6.87 5.81
N THR A 546 4.95 7.51 6.74
CA THR A 546 5.62 8.42 7.68
C THR A 546 6.00 7.65 8.93
N PRO A 547 7.30 7.47 9.23
CA PRO A 547 7.70 6.79 10.46
C PRO A 547 7.29 7.60 11.70
N PRO A 548 7.03 6.96 12.84
CA PRO A 548 6.66 7.67 14.06
C PRO A 548 7.79 8.61 14.51
N ARG A 549 7.44 9.86 14.81
CA ARG A 549 8.40 10.88 15.29
C ARG A 549 8.94 10.57 16.69
N THR A 550 8.17 9.83 17.48
CA THR A 550 8.49 9.44 18.83
C THR A 550 7.89 8.07 19.14
N LEU A 551 8.55 7.31 20.03
CA LEU A 551 8.04 6.03 20.51
C LEU A 551 6.83 6.18 21.45
N ASP A 552 6.58 7.39 21.97
CA ASP A 552 5.44 7.70 22.82
C ASP A 552 4.45 8.59 22.05
N ALA A 553 3.67 7.97 21.19
CA ALA A 553 2.68 8.61 20.32
C ALA A 553 1.34 7.87 20.38
N VAL A 554 0.25 8.60 20.23
CA VAL A 554 -1.09 8.03 20.05
C VAL A 554 -1.14 7.31 18.72
N LEU A 555 -1.52 6.04 18.71
CA LEU A 555 -1.70 5.28 17.48
C LEU A 555 -3.03 5.65 16.83
N ILE A 556 -2.99 6.05 15.56
CA ILE A 556 -4.17 6.31 14.74
C ILE A 556 -4.15 5.32 13.58
N SER A 557 -5.16 4.47 13.46
CA SER A 557 -5.20 3.40 12.47
C SER A 557 -6.61 3.09 12.00
N GLN A 558 -6.73 2.41 10.86
CA GLN A 558 -7.98 1.75 10.49
C GLN A 558 -8.20 0.54 11.39
N GLY A 559 -9.43 0.36 11.86
CA GLY A 559 -9.82 -0.78 12.68
C GLY A 559 -10.07 -2.04 11.82
N SER A 560 -9.06 -2.51 11.09
CA SER A 560 -9.16 -3.72 10.26
C SER A 560 -8.26 -4.82 10.79
#